data_c1984d6e5d9fe19fc05185366c92d4fe
#
_entry.id   c1984d6e5d9fe19fc05185366c92d4fe
#
_cell.length_a   1.000
_cell.length_b   1.000
_cell.length_c   1.000
_cell.angle_alpha   90.00
_cell.angle_beta   90.00
_cell.angle_gamma   90.00
#
_symmetry.space_group_name_H-M   'P 1'
#
loop_
_entity.id
_entity.type
_entity.pdbx_description
1 polymer ?
#
loop_
_entity_poly.entity_id
_entity_poly.type
_entity_poly.pdbx_seq_one_letter_code
_entity_poly.pdbx_strand_id
1 'polypeptide(L)'
;MKPGVVAIKSLDGLALKPHQRAALEEVRRGLAEKFGVREVVLFGSVVRGENDAESDLDLLVLVPRPFTRRWRHGITDMVFEVNLKYGTNLSTLVVEREAWENGPYSVLPIHAEIAREGIPL
;
A
#
# COMPACT_ATOMS: atom_id res chain seq x y z
N MET A 1 -0.73 -14.33 -24.07
CA MET A 1 -0.90 -13.72 -23.23
C MET A 1 -2.09 -13.61 -22.87
N LYS A 2 -2.29 -13.60 -22.24
CA LYS A 2 -3.27 -13.53 -21.94
C LYS A 2 -3.70 -12.43 -21.62
N PRO A 3 -4.59 -12.21 -22.12
CA PRO A 3 -5.20 -10.99 -22.00
C PRO A 3 -5.25 -10.55 -20.61
N GLY A 4 -5.27 -11.43 -19.78
CA GLY A 4 -5.33 -11.01 -18.46
C GLY A 4 -4.24 -10.08 -18.16
N VAL A 5 -3.31 -10.16 -18.98
CA VAL A 5 -2.21 -9.36 -18.80
C VAL A 5 -2.56 -7.97 -18.84
N VAL A 6 -3.51 -7.68 -19.59
CA VAL A 6 -3.85 -6.34 -19.74
C VAL A 6 -4.33 -5.82 -18.48
N ALA A 7 -4.54 -6.65 -17.58
CA ALA A 7 -5.00 -6.16 -16.35
C ALA A 7 -3.84 -5.65 -15.55
N ILE A 8 -2.73 -5.43 -16.18
CA ILE A 8 -1.64 -4.83 -15.51
C ILE A 8 -2.11 -3.50 -15.05
N LYS A 9 -2.14 -3.34 -13.76
CA LYS A 9 -2.62 -2.12 -13.18
C LYS A 9 -1.45 -1.23 -12.82
N SER A 10 -1.66 0.05 -12.95
CA SER A 10 -0.66 1.01 -12.56
C SER A 10 -1.38 2.22 -11.99
N LEU A 11 -0.63 3.03 -11.27
CA LEU A 11 -1.22 4.25 -10.72
C LEU A 11 -1.71 5.17 -11.81
N ASP A 12 -1.13 5.09 -13.00
CA ASP A 12 -1.52 5.97 -14.09
C ASP A 12 -2.96 5.75 -14.54
N GLY A 13 -3.49 4.57 -14.28
CA GLY A 13 -4.86 4.27 -14.67
C GLY A 13 -5.89 4.71 -13.63
N LEU A 14 -5.46 5.26 -12.51
CA LEU A 14 -6.36 5.65 -11.44
C LEU A 14 -6.64 7.14 -11.44
N ALA A 15 -7.83 7.49 -10.98
CA ALA A 15 -8.22 8.90 -10.90
C ALA A 15 -7.74 9.49 -9.57
N LEU A 16 -6.44 9.50 -9.38
CA LEU A 16 -5.85 10.05 -8.16
C LEU A 16 -5.61 11.53 -8.33
N LYS A 17 -5.86 12.28 -7.29
CA LYS A 17 -5.55 13.70 -7.31
C LYS A 17 -4.05 13.89 -7.13
N PRO A 18 -3.49 15.03 -7.58
CA PRO A 18 -2.05 15.25 -7.46
C PRO A 18 -1.51 15.12 -6.05
N HIS A 19 -2.23 15.59 -5.03
CA HIS A 19 -1.76 15.49 -3.65
C HIS A 19 -1.75 14.04 -3.19
N GLN A 20 -2.67 13.21 -3.70
CA GLN A 20 -2.69 11.80 -3.36
C GLN A 20 -1.50 11.07 -3.98
N ARG A 21 -1.17 11.40 -5.23
CA ARG A 21 -0.01 10.79 -5.89
C ARG A 21 1.27 11.19 -5.18
N ALA A 22 1.38 12.45 -4.79
CA ALA A 22 2.57 12.93 -4.10
C ALA A 22 2.75 12.22 -2.76
N ALA A 23 1.66 12.03 -2.03
CA ALA A 23 1.71 11.35 -0.74
C ALA A 23 2.13 9.89 -0.92
N LEU A 24 1.56 9.19 -1.90
CA LEU A 24 1.91 7.80 -2.15
C LEU A 24 3.39 7.66 -2.51
N GLU A 25 3.89 8.56 -3.32
CA GLU A 25 5.30 8.51 -3.72
C GLU A 25 6.22 8.78 -2.53
N GLU A 26 5.87 9.72 -1.69
CA GLU A 26 6.70 10.03 -0.53
C GLU A 26 6.72 8.88 0.47
N VAL A 27 5.57 8.24 0.70
CA VAL A 27 5.51 7.11 1.61
C VAL A 27 6.31 5.94 1.03
N ARG A 28 6.13 5.66 -0.26
CA ARG A 28 6.86 4.55 -0.89
C ARG A 28 8.37 4.76 -0.76
N ARG A 29 8.83 5.97 -1.04
CA ARG A 29 10.24 6.27 -0.96
C ARG A 29 10.76 6.19 0.46
N GLY A 30 10.01 6.74 1.43
CA GLY A 30 10.41 6.68 2.83
C GLY A 30 10.45 5.25 3.36
N LEU A 31 9.49 4.42 2.95
CA LEU A 31 9.47 3.02 3.36
C LEU A 31 10.70 2.28 2.83
N ALA A 32 11.07 2.57 1.59
CA ALA A 32 12.24 1.92 0.99
C ALA A 32 13.53 2.40 1.65
N GLU A 33 13.68 3.70 1.84
CA GLU A 33 14.93 4.25 2.33
C GLU A 33 15.16 4.07 3.82
N LYS A 34 14.10 4.16 4.61
CA LYS A 34 14.24 4.10 6.06
C LYS A 34 14.00 2.73 6.66
N PHE A 35 13.22 1.91 5.99
CA PHE A 35 12.82 0.62 6.54
C PHE A 35 13.12 -0.57 5.63
N GLY A 36 13.73 -0.32 4.49
CA GLY A 36 14.09 -1.40 3.57
C GLY A 36 12.90 -2.11 2.96
N VAL A 37 11.74 -1.45 2.91
CA VAL A 37 10.53 -2.05 2.37
C VAL A 37 10.56 -2.00 0.85
N ARG A 38 10.38 -3.14 0.22
CA ARG A 38 10.44 -3.22 -1.24
C ARG A 38 9.09 -3.49 -1.88
N GLU A 39 8.10 -3.90 -1.11
CA GLU A 39 6.79 -4.20 -1.66
C GLU A 39 5.71 -3.44 -0.94
N VAL A 40 5.06 -2.56 -1.66
CA VAL A 40 3.94 -1.78 -1.18
C VAL A 40 2.85 -1.90 -2.24
N VAL A 41 1.64 -2.25 -1.82
CA VAL A 41 0.55 -2.49 -2.75
C VAL A 41 -0.64 -1.62 -2.36
N LEU A 42 -1.15 -0.84 -3.32
CA LEU A 42 -2.34 -0.03 -3.10
C LEU A 42 -3.56 -0.91 -3.36
N PHE A 43 -4.53 -0.87 -2.46
CA PHE A 43 -5.75 -1.67 -2.62
C PHE A 43 -6.95 -0.90 -2.09
N GLY A 44 -8.11 -1.54 -2.06
CA GLY A 44 -9.32 -0.96 -1.51
C GLY A 44 -10.13 -0.22 -2.57
N SER A 45 -11.00 0.68 -2.11
CA SER A 45 -11.97 1.31 -3.01
C SER A 45 -11.31 2.13 -4.11
N VAL A 46 -10.14 2.70 -3.84
CA VAL A 46 -9.48 3.53 -4.84
C VAL A 46 -9.13 2.75 -6.11
N VAL A 47 -8.75 1.48 -5.95
CA VAL A 47 -8.37 0.70 -7.13
C VAL A 47 -9.59 0.24 -7.92
N ARG A 48 -10.78 0.34 -7.34
CA ARG A 48 -12.01 0.00 -8.01
C ARG A 48 -12.71 1.22 -8.61
N GLY A 49 -12.08 2.38 -8.52
CA GLY A 49 -12.66 3.60 -9.07
C GLY A 49 -13.78 4.19 -8.22
N GLU A 50 -13.83 3.84 -6.95
CA GLU A 50 -14.89 4.28 -6.05
C GLU A 50 -14.42 5.38 -5.11
N ASN A 51 -13.37 6.08 -5.49
CA ASN A 51 -12.75 7.08 -4.62
C ASN A 51 -13.06 8.50 -5.02
N ASP A 52 -12.81 9.40 -4.09
CA ASP A 52 -12.81 10.83 -4.38
C ASP A 52 -11.58 11.43 -3.66
N ALA A 53 -11.47 12.74 -3.61
CA ALA A 53 -10.28 13.39 -3.07
C ALA A 53 -10.12 13.17 -1.57
N GLU A 54 -11.19 12.77 -0.90
CA GLU A 54 -11.17 12.56 0.55
C GLU A 54 -11.11 11.09 0.92
N SER A 55 -11.07 10.21 -0.07
CA SER A 55 -11.11 8.77 0.20
C SER A 55 -9.84 8.26 0.86
N ASP A 56 -9.98 7.18 1.64
CA ASP A 56 -8.85 6.51 2.22
C ASP A 56 -8.05 5.83 1.11
N LEU A 57 -6.74 5.81 1.27
CA LEU A 57 -5.86 5.10 0.37
C LEU A 57 -5.22 3.99 1.18
N ASP A 58 -5.59 2.75 0.89
CA ASP A 58 -5.16 1.59 1.67
C ASP A 58 -3.91 0.96 1.08
N LEU A 59 -2.89 0.80 1.90
CA LEU A 59 -1.62 0.23 1.47
C LEU A 59 -1.28 -1.03 2.25
N LEU A 60 -0.92 -2.07 1.52
CA LEU A 60 -0.32 -3.25 2.12
C LEU A 60 1.19 -3.03 2.08
N VAL A 61 1.84 -3.12 3.23
CA VAL A 61 3.27 -2.92 3.35
C VAL A 61 3.88 -4.23 3.81
N LEU A 62 4.63 -4.88 2.92
CA LEU A 62 5.28 -6.15 3.27
C LEU A 62 6.68 -5.87 3.74
N VAL A 63 6.96 -6.25 4.97
CA VAL A 63 8.23 -5.94 5.61
C VAL A 63 9.08 -7.19 5.81
N PRO A 64 10.40 -7.04 5.85
CA PRO A 64 11.28 -8.18 6.09
C PRO A 64 11.27 -8.54 7.57
N ARG A 65 11.72 -9.76 7.89
CA ARG A 65 11.90 -10.19 9.28
C ARG A 65 13.30 -9.85 9.73
N PRO A 66 13.50 -9.62 11.01
CA PRO A 66 12.45 -9.44 12.02
C PRO A 66 11.90 -8.02 11.95
N PHE A 67 10.59 -7.89 12.22
CA PHE A 67 9.97 -6.58 12.19
C PHE A 67 9.55 -6.21 13.60
N THR A 68 10.19 -5.22 14.19
CA THR A 68 10.01 -4.88 15.58
C THR A 68 8.90 -3.87 15.79
N ARG A 69 8.44 -3.76 17.04
CA ARG A 69 7.46 -2.75 17.40
C ARG A 69 8.01 -1.35 17.10
N ARG A 70 9.30 -1.15 17.32
CA ARG A 70 9.92 0.14 17.07
C ARG A 70 9.79 0.54 15.60
N TRP A 71 10.02 -0.41 14.69
CA TRP A 71 9.89 -0.13 13.27
C TRP A 71 8.44 0.12 12.90
N ARG A 72 7.51 -0.62 13.51
CA ARG A 72 6.09 -0.43 13.26
C ARG A 72 5.68 0.99 13.66
N HIS A 73 6.16 1.48 14.80
CA HIS A 73 5.87 2.84 15.23
C HIS A 73 6.50 3.85 14.28
N GLY A 74 7.71 3.58 13.79
CA GLY A 74 8.37 4.46 12.85
C GLY A 74 7.58 4.61 11.56
N ILE A 75 7.03 3.51 11.05
CA ILE A 75 6.22 3.56 9.84
C ILE A 75 4.93 4.33 10.11
N THR A 76 4.28 4.09 11.24
CA THR A 76 3.06 4.80 11.59
C THR A 76 3.30 6.30 11.68
N ASP A 77 4.40 6.70 12.32
CA ASP A 77 4.73 8.11 12.46
C ASP A 77 5.00 8.76 11.10
N MET A 78 5.72 8.06 10.22
CA MET A 78 6.02 8.59 8.90
C MET A 78 4.75 8.79 8.09
N VAL A 79 3.85 7.81 8.12
CA VAL A 79 2.60 7.91 7.37
C VAL A 79 1.73 9.04 7.93
N PHE A 80 1.73 9.21 9.26
CA PHE A 80 0.98 10.27 9.88
C PHE A 80 1.50 11.64 9.39
N GLU A 81 2.80 11.81 9.33
CA GLU A 81 3.38 13.06 8.86
C GLU A 81 3.06 13.35 7.41
N VAL A 82 3.08 12.31 6.57
CA VAL A 82 2.74 12.48 5.16
C VAL A 82 1.28 12.88 5.03
N ASN A 83 0.40 12.24 5.81
CA ASN A 83 -1.02 12.60 5.78
C ASN A 83 -1.24 14.06 6.17
N LEU A 84 -0.50 14.54 7.17
CA LEU A 84 -0.62 15.94 7.56
C LEU A 84 -0.10 16.87 6.47
N LYS A 85 1.01 16.48 5.85
CA LYS A 85 1.63 17.33 4.83
C LYS A 85 0.77 17.49 3.60
N TYR A 86 0.13 16.41 3.17
CA TYR A 86 -0.61 16.42 1.92
C TYR A 86 -2.13 16.45 2.08
N GLY A 87 -2.62 16.39 3.32
CA GLY A 87 -4.06 16.35 3.53
C GLY A 87 -4.70 15.07 3.05
N THR A 88 -4.00 13.95 3.20
CA THR A 88 -4.49 12.65 2.72
C THR A 88 -4.86 11.73 3.88
N ASN A 89 -5.45 10.59 3.54
CA ASN A 89 -5.85 9.57 4.50
C ASN A 89 -5.25 8.23 4.09
N LEU A 90 -3.90 8.13 4.12
CA LEU A 90 -3.25 6.87 3.86
C LEU A 90 -3.36 5.99 5.10
N SER A 91 -3.72 4.74 4.90
CA SER A 91 -3.84 3.74 5.95
C SER A 91 -3.01 2.54 5.55
N THR A 92 -2.26 1.97 6.50
CA THR A 92 -1.35 0.87 6.17
C THR A 92 -1.69 -0.40 6.91
N LEU A 93 -1.59 -1.52 6.20
CA LEU A 93 -1.63 -2.85 6.77
C LEU A 93 -0.21 -3.37 6.66
N VAL A 94 0.52 -3.41 7.77
CA VAL A 94 1.92 -3.79 7.78
C VAL A 94 2.05 -5.24 8.21
N VAL A 95 2.59 -6.08 7.33
CA VAL A 95 2.68 -7.52 7.56
C VAL A 95 4.05 -8.01 7.15
N GLU A 96 4.63 -8.93 7.91
CA GLU A 96 5.86 -9.56 7.48
C GLU A 96 5.59 -10.39 6.24
N ARG A 97 6.48 -10.32 5.27
CA ARG A 97 6.28 -11.03 4.01
C ARG A 97 5.99 -12.51 4.20
N GLU A 98 6.69 -13.17 5.10
CA GLU A 98 6.49 -14.59 5.31
C GLU A 98 5.09 -14.88 5.86
N ALA A 99 4.60 -14.06 6.76
CA ALA A 99 3.26 -14.24 7.30
C ALA A 99 2.21 -14.02 6.23
N TRP A 100 2.48 -13.13 5.30
CA TRP A 100 1.56 -12.85 4.19
C TRP A 100 1.51 -14.00 3.20
N GLU A 101 2.67 -14.51 2.82
CA GLU A 101 2.75 -15.52 1.76
C GLU A 101 2.45 -16.94 2.24
N ASN A 102 2.89 -17.29 3.43
CA ASN A 102 2.79 -18.65 3.91
C ASN A 102 2.15 -18.80 5.29
N GLY A 103 1.85 -17.70 5.94
CA GLY A 103 1.31 -17.72 7.30
C GLY A 103 -0.19 -17.53 7.32
N PRO A 104 -0.72 -17.09 8.46
CA PRO A 104 -2.18 -16.97 8.65
C PRO A 104 -2.84 -16.05 7.64
N TYR A 105 -2.14 -15.03 7.17
CA TYR A 105 -2.76 -14.10 6.25
C TYR A 105 -3.06 -14.72 4.89
N SER A 106 -2.35 -15.79 4.52
CA SER A 106 -2.49 -16.37 3.19
C SER A 106 -3.88 -16.95 2.91
N VAL A 107 -4.64 -17.25 3.96
CA VAL A 107 -5.97 -17.83 3.81
C VAL A 107 -7.10 -16.83 4.08
N LEU A 108 -6.77 -15.58 4.35
CA LEU A 108 -7.80 -14.58 4.65
C LEU A 108 -8.39 -14.02 3.36
N PRO A 109 -9.66 -13.65 3.38
CA PRO A 109 -10.28 -13.04 2.19
C PRO A 109 -9.54 -11.82 1.67
N ILE A 110 -8.99 -11.01 2.56
CA ILE A 110 -8.26 -9.81 2.14
C ILE A 110 -7.02 -10.16 1.32
N HIS A 111 -6.42 -11.33 1.57
CA HIS A 111 -5.27 -11.77 0.77
C HIS A 111 -5.69 -11.98 -0.69
N ALA A 112 -6.80 -12.67 -0.90
CA ALA A 112 -7.28 -12.91 -2.25
C ALA A 112 -7.71 -11.63 -2.93
N GLU A 113 -8.32 -10.72 -2.18
CA GLU A 113 -8.75 -9.44 -2.73
C GLU A 113 -7.56 -8.63 -3.21
N ILE A 114 -6.52 -8.52 -2.40
CA ILE A 114 -5.34 -7.75 -2.76
C ILE A 114 -4.57 -8.42 -3.90
N ALA A 115 -4.51 -9.74 -3.91
CA ALA A 115 -3.84 -10.45 -4.99
C ALA A 115 -4.55 -10.20 -6.32
N ARG A 116 -5.87 -10.05 -6.30
CA ARG A 116 -6.66 -9.83 -7.51
C ARG A 116 -6.66 -8.37 -7.97
N GLU A 117 -6.75 -7.44 -7.02
CA GLU A 117 -7.00 -6.04 -7.34
C GLU A 117 -5.85 -5.09 -7.04
N GLY A 118 -4.89 -5.52 -6.24
CA GLY A 118 -3.84 -4.62 -5.77
C GLY A 118 -2.96 -4.07 -6.87
N ILE A 119 -2.47 -2.86 -6.67
CA ILE A 119 -1.57 -2.22 -7.61
C ILE A 119 -0.24 -2.00 -6.92
N PRO A 120 0.83 -2.66 -7.36
CA PRO A 120 2.15 -2.45 -6.76
C PRO A 120 2.64 -1.03 -7.01
N LEU A 121 3.26 -0.46 -6.01
CA LEU A 121 3.83 0.88 -6.15
C LEU A 121 5.30 0.83 -6.53
#